data_3928e4eab3406e66431eb1b9672b8f9b
#
_entry.id   3928e4eab3406e66431eb1b9672b8f9b
#
_cell.length_a   1.000
_cell.length_b   1.000
_cell.length_c   1.000
_cell.angle_alpha   90.00
_cell.angle_beta   90.00
_cell.angle_gamma   90.00
#
_symmetry.space_group_name_H-M   'P 1'
#
loop_
_entity.id
_entity.type
_entity.pdbx_description
1 polymer ?
#
loop_
_entity_poly.entity_id
_entity_poly.type
_entity_poly.pdbx_seq_one_letter_code
_entity_poly.pdbx_strand_id
1 'polypeptide(L)'
;MIARVAVWEPMPDDERQWVIDAAKTVPGVLDAYHLVDPGTGNGLSIAFFEDTVDVAAVKAAIGKKASEIGWNDVPRPAPKSETIYTVLRSG
;
A
#
# COMPACT_ATOMS: atom_id res chain seq x y z
N MET A 1 9.95 1.20 -13.79
CA MET A 1 9.28 0.69 -12.58
C MET A 1 9.37 1.73 -11.47
N ILE A 2 8.28 1.95 -10.78
CA ILE A 2 8.23 2.83 -9.63
C ILE A 2 7.81 2.05 -8.40
N ALA A 3 8.15 2.57 -7.21
CA ALA A 3 7.75 1.99 -5.94
C ALA A 3 7.09 3.06 -5.07
N ARG A 4 5.90 2.74 -4.55
CA ARG A 4 5.24 3.55 -3.53
C ARG A 4 5.58 2.96 -2.16
N VAL A 5 6.13 3.80 -1.28
CA VAL A 5 6.54 3.38 0.06
C VAL A 5 5.81 4.25 1.09
N ALA A 6 5.11 3.61 2.00
CA ALA A 6 4.51 4.26 3.16
C ALA A 6 5.21 3.76 4.43
N VAL A 7 5.59 4.69 5.29
CA VAL A 7 6.25 4.38 6.57
C VAL A 7 5.20 4.43 7.69
N TRP A 8 5.20 3.41 8.53
CA TRP A 8 4.28 3.28 9.65
C TRP A 8 5.04 3.19 10.97
N GLU A 9 4.66 4.02 11.93
CA GLU A 9 5.25 4.01 13.28
C GLU A 9 4.13 4.14 14.34
N PRO A 10 3.56 3.04 14.85
CA PRO A 10 3.83 1.64 14.51
C PRO A 10 3.05 1.16 13.27
N MET A 11 3.40 -0.01 12.77
CA MET A 11 2.62 -0.71 11.75
C MET A 11 1.27 -1.13 12.35
N PRO A 12 0.14 -0.79 11.72
CA PRO A 12 -1.15 -1.24 12.21
C PRO A 12 -1.24 -2.77 12.25
N ASP A 13 -1.72 -3.29 13.38
CA ASP A 13 -1.95 -4.72 13.56
C ASP A 13 -3.44 -5.01 13.33
N ASP A 14 -3.88 -4.82 12.11
CA ASP A 14 -5.24 -5.09 11.67
C ASP A 14 -5.25 -5.89 10.37
N GLU A 15 -6.40 -6.43 10.03
CA GLU A 15 -6.54 -7.27 8.84
C GLU A 15 -6.69 -6.39 7.60
N ARG A 16 -5.61 -6.22 6.85
CA ARG A 16 -5.64 -5.42 5.63
C ARG A 16 -4.99 -6.07 4.41
N GLN A 17 -4.99 -7.39 4.35
CA GLN A 17 -4.61 -8.10 3.12
C GLN A 17 -5.47 -7.66 1.94
N TRP A 18 -6.72 -7.26 2.20
CA TRP A 18 -7.63 -6.76 1.18
C TRP A 18 -7.10 -5.53 0.43
N VAL A 19 -6.26 -4.72 1.06
CA VAL A 19 -5.65 -3.55 0.40
C VAL A 19 -4.74 -3.99 -0.73
N ILE A 20 -3.90 -4.99 -0.47
CA ILE A 20 -3.01 -5.58 -1.47
C ILE A 20 -3.84 -6.24 -2.57
N ASP A 21 -4.83 -7.01 -2.21
CA ASP A 21 -5.70 -7.72 -3.16
C ASP A 21 -6.43 -6.73 -4.07
N ALA A 22 -6.96 -5.64 -3.51
CA ALA A 22 -7.64 -4.60 -4.28
C ALA A 22 -6.68 -3.87 -5.23
N ALA A 23 -5.48 -3.53 -4.75
CA ALA A 23 -4.47 -2.88 -5.58
C ALA A 23 -4.08 -3.75 -6.77
N LYS A 24 -3.92 -5.04 -6.57
CA LYS A 24 -3.49 -5.98 -7.61
C LYS A 24 -4.55 -6.24 -8.69
N THR A 25 -5.78 -5.74 -8.52
CA THR A 25 -6.79 -5.78 -9.61
C THR A 25 -6.51 -4.75 -10.70
N VAL A 26 -5.65 -3.76 -10.44
CA VAL A 26 -5.36 -2.69 -11.39
C VAL A 26 -4.18 -3.07 -12.28
N PRO A 27 -4.32 -2.95 -13.62
CA PRO A 27 -3.19 -3.22 -14.52
C PRO A 27 -1.98 -2.34 -14.20
N GLY A 28 -0.79 -2.93 -14.23
CA GLY A 28 0.47 -2.25 -13.94
C GLY A 28 0.93 -2.38 -12.48
N VAL A 29 0.11 -2.92 -11.59
CA VAL A 29 0.54 -3.27 -10.24
C VAL A 29 1.25 -4.62 -10.29
N LEU A 30 2.54 -4.62 -9.93
CA LEU A 30 3.41 -5.80 -10.04
C LEU A 30 3.40 -6.61 -8.75
N ASP A 31 3.73 -5.96 -7.63
CA ASP A 31 3.78 -6.59 -6.31
C ASP A 31 3.45 -5.58 -5.23
N ALA A 32 3.03 -6.07 -4.06
CA ALA A 32 2.79 -5.25 -2.89
C ALA A 32 3.07 -6.06 -1.62
N TYR A 33 3.61 -5.39 -0.61
CA TYR A 33 4.00 -6.01 0.65
C TYR A 33 3.68 -5.09 1.82
N HIS A 34 3.28 -5.69 2.94
CA HIS A 34 3.31 -5.05 4.25
C HIS A 34 4.40 -5.71 5.07
N LEU A 35 5.34 -4.91 5.56
CA LEU A 35 6.51 -5.37 6.28
C LEU A 35 6.48 -4.82 7.70
N VAL A 36 6.95 -5.58 8.66
CA VAL A 36 7.07 -5.13 10.04
C VAL A 36 8.45 -5.47 10.59
N ASP A 37 9.03 -4.51 11.32
CA ASP A 37 10.21 -4.75 12.13
C ASP A 37 9.75 -5.38 13.46
N PRO A 38 10.04 -6.66 13.71
CA PRO A 38 9.57 -7.32 14.93
C PRO A 38 10.18 -6.76 16.20
N GLY A 39 11.29 -6.05 16.10
CA GLY A 39 11.96 -5.44 17.27
C GLY A 39 11.32 -4.15 17.73
N THR A 40 10.75 -3.36 16.81
CA THR A 40 10.17 -2.04 17.11
C THR A 40 8.66 -1.97 16.90
N GLY A 41 8.10 -2.86 16.07
CA GLY A 41 6.72 -2.78 15.64
C GLY A 41 6.48 -1.79 14.50
N ASN A 42 7.49 -1.06 14.06
CA ASN A 42 7.40 -0.15 12.92
C ASN A 42 7.39 -0.94 11.61
N GLY A 43 6.86 -0.37 10.55
CA GLY A 43 6.77 -1.08 9.30
C GLY A 43 6.71 -0.23 8.06
N LEU A 44 6.61 -0.92 6.93
CA LEU A 44 6.50 -0.33 5.61
C LEU A 44 5.37 -0.99 4.84
N SER A 45 4.62 -0.18 4.09
CA SER A 45 3.83 -0.67 2.98
C SER A 45 4.61 -0.34 1.72
N ILE A 46 4.86 -1.32 0.86
CA ILE A 46 5.60 -1.12 -0.36
C ILE A 46 4.86 -1.76 -1.53
N ALA A 47 4.71 -1.01 -2.62
CA ALA A 47 4.09 -1.52 -3.83
C ALA A 47 4.94 -1.14 -5.04
N PHE A 48 5.11 -2.09 -5.96
CA PHE A 48 5.86 -1.89 -7.19
C PHE A 48 4.90 -1.81 -8.37
N PHE A 49 5.10 -0.80 -9.21
CA PHE A 49 4.25 -0.55 -10.38
C PHE A 49 5.09 -0.40 -11.64
N GLU A 50 4.49 -0.77 -12.77
CA GLU A 50 5.02 -0.35 -14.07
C GLU A 50 4.93 1.18 -14.21
N ASP A 51 5.81 1.78 -15.03
CA ASP A 51 5.83 3.23 -15.22
C ASP A 51 4.51 3.79 -15.78
N THR A 52 3.77 2.96 -16.48
CA THR A 52 2.49 3.33 -17.11
C THR A 52 1.29 3.14 -16.20
N VAL A 53 1.48 2.74 -14.94
CA VAL A 53 0.38 2.53 -14.01
C VAL A 53 -0.43 3.81 -13.78
N ASP A 54 -1.74 3.66 -13.70
CA ASP A 54 -2.62 4.75 -13.26
C ASP A 54 -2.75 4.68 -11.72
N VAL A 55 -1.97 5.50 -11.02
CA VAL A 55 -1.97 5.55 -9.55
C VAL A 55 -3.34 5.95 -9.00
N ALA A 56 -4.06 6.83 -9.71
CA ALA A 56 -5.42 7.21 -9.31
C ALA A 56 -6.38 6.02 -9.37
N ALA A 57 -6.22 5.14 -10.36
CA ALA A 57 -7.02 3.92 -10.45
C ALA A 57 -6.72 2.96 -9.30
N VAL A 58 -5.46 2.87 -8.85
CA VAL A 58 -5.08 2.06 -7.69
C VAL A 58 -5.77 2.58 -6.43
N LYS A 59 -5.71 3.88 -6.19
CA LYS A 59 -6.38 4.53 -5.05
C LYS A 59 -7.89 4.35 -5.11
N ALA A 60 -8.49 4.46 -6.29
CA ALA A 60 -9.92 4.27 -6.47
C ALA A 60 -10.35 2.83 -6.17
N ALA A 61 -9.58 1.83 -6.61
CA ALA A 61 -9.87 0.42 -6.34
C ALA A 61 -9.82 0.11 -4.84
N ILE A 62 -8.82 0.63 -4.14
CA ILE A 62 -8.69 0.47 -2.69
C ILE A 62 -9.84 1.19 -1.97
N GLY A 63 -10.15 2.42 -2.36
CA GLY A 63 -11.23 3.21 -1.77
C GLY A 63 -12.61 2.57 -1.96
N LYS A 64 -12.87 2.01 -3.13
CA LYS A 64 -14.10 1.29 -3.40
C LYS A 64 -14.25 0.07 -2.49
N LYS A 65 -13.20 -0.72 -2.36
CA LYS A 65 -13.21 -1.90 -1.48
C LYS A 65 -13.38 -1.49 -0.02
N ALA A 66 -12.69 -0.44 0.41
CA ALA A 66 -12.81 0.08 1.77
C ALA A 66 -14.27 0.45 2.10
N SER A 67 -14.97 1.11 1.17
CA SER A 67 -16.40 1.44 1.34
C SER A 67 -17.28 0.19 1.39
N GLU A 68 -17.00 -0.80 0.55
CA GLU A 68 -17.80 -2.04 0.49
C GLU A 68 -17.73 -2.84 1.79
N ILE A 69 -16.59 -2.84 2.46
CA ILE A 69 -16.37 -3.62 3.69
C ILE A 69 -16.58 -2.82 4.98
N GLY A 70 -16.97 -1.54 4.88
CA GLY A 70 -17.17 -0.66 6.04
C GLY A 70 -15.87 -0.23 6.73
N TRP A 71 -14.74 -0.30 6.05
CA TRP A 71 -13.43 0.04 6.61
C TRP A 71 -13.36 1.47 7.13
N ASN A 72 -14.01 2.40 6.42
CA ASN A 72 -14.00 3.83 6.76
C ASN A 72 -14.91 4.19 7.94
N ASP A 73 -15.71 3.26 8.44
CA ASP A 73 -16.62 3.50 9.56
C ASP A 73 -15.88 3.57 10.90
N VAL A 74 -14.63 3.13 10.94
CA VAL A 74 -13.78 3.15 12.13
C VAL A 74 -12.55 4.02 11.82
N PRO A 75 -12.22 5.00 12.69
CA PRO A 75 -11.00 5.79 12.54
C PRO A 75 -9.75 4.89 12.55
N ARG A 76 -8.82 5.16 11.62
CA ARG A 76 -7.60 4.37 11.46
C ARG A 76 -6.38 5.28 11.47
N PRO A 77 -5.22 4.79 11.95
CA PRO A 77 -4.01 5.57 11.88
C PRO A 77 -3.61 5.79 10.42
N ALA A 78 -2.95 6.91 10.17
CA ALA A 78 -2.35 7.22 8.88
C ALA A 78 -0.85 6.86 8.91
N PRO A 79 -0.24 6.58 7.74
CA PRO A 79 1.20 6.41 7.69
C PRO A 79 1.91 7.72 8.04
N LYS A 80 3.11 7.60 8.60
CA LYS A 80 3.96 8.75 8.91
C LYS A 80 4.38 9.50 7.66
N SER A 81 4.64 8.78 6.58
CA SER A 81 5.00 9.36 5.29
C SER A 81 4.66 8.41 4.16
N GLU A 82 4.49 8.99 2.97
CA GLU A 82 4.31 8.25 1.72
C GLU A 82 5.19 8.90 0.66
N THR A 83 5.93 8.08 -0.08
CA THR A 83 6.83 8.56 -1.14
C THR A 83 6.78 7.61 -2.32
N ILE A 84 6.81 8.18 -3.52
CA ILE A 84 6.98 7.41 -4.75
C ILE A 84 8.42 7.54 -5.20
N TYR A 85 9.07 6.41 -5.35
CA TYR A 85 10.44 6.31 -5.83
C TYR A 85 10.50 5.76 -7.25
N THR A 86 11.47 6.22 -8.03
CA THR A 86 11.87 5.54 -9.26
C THR A 86 12.79 4.39 -8.88
N VAL A 87 12.53 3.20 -9.39
CA VAL A 87 13.44 2.07 -9.17
C VAL A 87 14.64 2.26 -10.10
N LEU A 88 15.80 2.51 -9.50
CA LEU A 88 17.02 2.77 -10.24
C LEU A 88 17.70 1.48 -10.71
N ARG A 89 17.69 0.46 -9.85
CA ARG A 89 18.29 -0.86 -10.11
C ARG A 89 17.51 -1.94 -9.40
N SER A 90 17.48 -3.13 -9.99
CA SER A 90 16.89 -4.32 -9.38
C SER A 90 17.73 -5.55 -9.75
N GLY A 91 17.62 -6.57 -8.99
CA GLY A 91 18.37 -7.79 -9.25
C GLY A 91 17.84 -9.01 -8.54
#